data_73919dc01b5be9bd26608a37f12358b7
#
_entry.id   73919dc01b5be9bd26608a37f12358b7
#
_cell.length_a   1.000
_cell.length_b   1.000
_cell.length_c   1.000
_cell.angle_alpha   90.00
_cell.angle_beta   90.00
_cell.angle_gamma   90.00
#
_symmetry.space_group_name_H-M   'P 1'
#
loop_
_entity.id
_entity.type
_entity.pdbx_description
1 polymer ?
#
loop_
_entity_poly.entity_id
_entity_poly.type
_entity_poly.pdbx_seq_one_letter_code
_entity_poly.pdbx_strand_id
1 'polypeptide(L)'
;MSETSDKIPILPTGEHMGAPVAIRGGRFRRMMKLPYLNVALIVGCGMFVSTYAQTGVLGLYPFRFLLKDKLHEGPLRVALFMQLANMPWNLKIISGIVSDAIPIFGTRRRHYLMFSSLLAGLMWLAVAIVPPTFMPMVMMAMAMNVALVFVSTISGGILVEGGQTFGVTGKLSSVRVLAMNIASLGVPLGAVLAAYSLGVSALTAAIPLFLLFFIALFMYKEKPTARRDPRVWLDIKKQLKVAAKAKSLWFAAGLLFLVQFAPGFQTPLMFYQTDTLHFSEKFIGLLTLIDAIAGAVGALFYVYFCKRFKLRQLLYGSVFFTGTLSLLYLGYDGKNSAIAIEAVYMLVVSLVQLPLYDLAARATPKGSEAVGYSVIMSVWNWGLFVSDLVGSALYQDYHVTFKNLVWVNAGTTLLVLFAVPFLPKMLVDTKEVEGQDLAVTEPQAESGTA
;
A
#
# COMPACT_ATOMS: atom_id res chain seq x y z
N MET A 1 57.37 32.85 -11.32
CA MET A 1 57.01 31.97 -12.44
C MET A 1 55.77 31.28 -11.97
N SER A 2 54.80 31.87 -12.21
CA SER A 2 53.46 31.86 -12.84
C SER A 2 52.61 30.71 -12.34
N GLU A 3 51.80 31.04 -11.32
CA GLU A 3 50.59 30.33 -10.92
C GLU A 3 49.50 30.53 -11.99
N THR A 4 48.94 29.46 -12.52
CA THR A 4 47.73 29.49 -13.34
C THR A 4 46.55 29.09 -12.47
N SER A 5 45.76 30.12 -12.09
CA SER A 5 44.48 29.99 -11.42
C SER A 5 43.43 29.56 -12.44
N ASP A 6 42.86 28.36 -12.27
CA ASP A 6 41.68 27.91 -13.01
C ASP A 6 40.42 28.61 -12.47
N LYS A 7 39.88 29.53 -13.26
CA LYS A 7 38.59 30.21 -12.99
C LYS A 7 37.43 29.33 -13.39
N ILE A 8 36.57 29.03 -12.42
CA ILE A 8 35.22 28.45 -12.62
C ILE A 8 34.34 29.51 -13.34
N PRO A 9 33.65 29.16 -14.43
CA PRO A 9 32.76 30.11 -15.11
C PRO A 9 31.48 30.33 -14.30
N ILE A 10 31.24 31.61 -13.96
CA ILE A 10 30.01 32.10 -13.35
C ILE A 10 28.94 32.21 -14.45
N LEU A 11 27.81 31.57 -14.29
CA LEU A 11 26.64 31.72 -15.14
C LEU A 11 25.99 33.09 -14.95
N PRO A 12 25.51 33.75 -16.00
CA PRO A 12 24.93 35.08 -15.91
C PRO A 12 23.56 35.08 -15.25
N THR A 13 23.39 36.01 -14.29
CA THR A 13 22.15 36.38 -13.62
C THR A 13 21.25 37.19 -14.53
N GLY A 14 19.99 36.75 -14.65
CA GLY A 14 18.77 37.52 -14.71
C GLY A 14 18.63 38.60 -15.79
N GLU A 15 17.86 38.32 -16.81
CA GLU A 15 17.16 39.34 -17.56
C GLU A 15 15.64 39.24 -17.37
N HIS A 16 15.05 40.41 -17.18
CA HIS A 16 13.64 40.67 -16.90
C HIS A 16 12.72 40.09 -17.97
N MET A 17 11.83 39.18 -17.60
CA MET A 17 10.70 38.82 -18.43
C MET A 17 9.46 39.61 -18.01
N GLY A 18 8.96 40.37 -18.95
CA GLY A 18 7.79 41.21 -18.85
C GLY A 18 6.52 40.47 -18.46
N ALA A 19 5.61 41.15 -17.79
CA ALA A 19 4.34 40.64 -17.32
C ALA A 19 3.47 40.06 -18.46
N PRO A 20 2.85 38.90 -18.29
CA PRO A 20 1.97 38.34 -19.32
C PRO A 20 0.61 39.02 -19.31
N VAL A 21 0.23 39.52 -20.51
CA VAL A 21 -1.10 40.02 -20.83
C VAL A 21 -2.18 38.98 -20.56
N ALA A 22 -3.21 39.36 -19.83
CA ALA A 22 -4.36 38.51 -19.48
C ALA A 22 -5.21 38.21 -20.72
N ILE A 23 -5.22 36.95 -21.16
CA ILE A 23 -6.18 36.45 -22.16
C ILE A 23 -7.23 35.60 -21.44
N ARG A 24 -8.46 36.11 -21.38
CA ARG A 24 -9.68 35.39 -21.00
C ARG A 24 -9.97 34.32 -22.04
N GLY A 25 -9.66 33.06 -21.73
CA GLY A 25 -10.03 31.88 -22.52
C GLY A 25 -10.11 30.67 -21.64
N GLY A 26 -11.24 29.93 -21.68
CA GLY A 26 -11.73 28.93 -20.78
C GLY A 26 -10.69 28.07 -20.05
N ARG A 27 -10.84 27.96 -18.75
CA ARG A 27 -9.99 27.15 -17.82
C ARG A 27 -9.73 25.73 -18.32
N PHE A 28 -10.71 25.12 -18.99
CA PHE A 28 -10.63 23.74 -19.50
C PHE A 28 -9.67 23.60 -20.72
N ARG A 29 -9.64 24.57 -21.64
CA ARG A 29 -8.69 24.56 -22.79
C ARG A 29 -7.25 24.87 -22.37
N ARG A 30 -7.04 25.56 -21.24
CA ARG A 30 -5.71 25.81 -20.68
C ARG A 30 -5.15 24.57 -19.97
N MET A 31 -6.00 23.74 -19.34
CA MET A 31 -5.57 22.49 -18.69
C MET A 31 -5.02 21.49 -19.71
N MET A 32 -5.61 21.37 -20.89
CA MET A 32 -5.17 20.41 -21.93
C MET A 32 -3.82 20.75 -22.59
N LYS A 33 -3.22 21.91 -22.31
CA LYS A 33 -1.90 22.33 -22.82
C LYS A 33 -0.75 22.18 -21.80
N LEU A 34 -1.00 21.55 -20.64
CA LEU A 34 0.05 21.32 -19.66
C LEU A 34 0.92 20.13 -20.10
N PRO A 35 2.24 20.31 -20.27
CA PRO A 35 3.13 19.27 -20.81
C PRO A 35 3.17 18.00 -19.96
N TYR A 36 2.82 18.08 -18.66
CA TYR A 36 2.79 16.95 -17.75
C TYR A 36 1.42 16.26 -17.65
N LEU A 37 0.36 16.71 -18.36
CA LEU A 37 -0.99 16.17 -18.23
C LEU A 37 -1.06 14.69 -18.64
N ASN A 38 -0.36 14.33 -19.72
CA ASN A 38 -0.29 12.92 -20.15
C ASN A 38 0.38 12.03 -19.09
N VAL A 39 1.44 12.55 -18.45
CA VAL A 39 2.11 11.85 -17.34
C VAL A 39 1.16 11.71 -16.15
N ALA A 40 0.46 12.77 -15.78
CA ALA A 40 -0.50 12.76 -14.68
C ALA A 40 -1.65 11.76 -14.94
N LEU A 41 -2.16 11.70 -16.19
CA LEU A 41 -3.17 10.74 -16.59
C LEU A 41 -2.68 9.28 -16.45
N ILE A 42 -1.48 8.98 -16.97
CA ILE A 42 -0.90 7.64 -16.89
C ILE A 42 -0.62 7.24 -15.45
N VAL A 43 -0.06 8.13 -14.65
CA VAL A 43 0.19 7.90 -13.22
C VAL A 43 -1.13 7.69 -12.47
N GLY A 44 -2.12 8.57 -12.70
CA GLY A 44 -3.42 8.45 -12.06
C GLY A 44 -4.15 7.16 -12.42
N CYS A 45 -4.26 6.85 -13.72
CA CYS A 45 -4.87 5.61 -14.19
C CYS A 45 -4.11 4.36 -13.70
N GLY A 46 -2.77 4.38 -13.80
CA GLY A 46 -1.94 3.24 -13.37
C GLY A 46 -2.05 2.97 -11.86
N MET A 47 -2.02 4.02 -11.03
CA MET A 47 -2.18 3.89 -9.59
C MET A 47 -3.62 3.49 -9.19
N PHE A 48 -4.63 4.06 -9.85
CA PHE A 48 -6.01 3.66 -9.66
C PHE A 48 -6.20 2.18 -9.98
N VAL A 49 -5.84 1.75 -11.17
CA VAL A 49 -6.09 0.39 -11.64
C VAL A 49 -5.29 -0.64 -10.82
N SER A 50 -4.01 -0.35 -10.52
CA SER A 50 -3.18 -1.25 -9.72
C SER A 50 -3.64 -1.41 -8.28
N THR A 51 -4.36 -0.45 -7.73
CA THR A 51 -4.99 -0.56 -6.40
C THR A 51 -6.38 -1.19 -6.51
N TYR A 52 -7.21 -0.68 -7.42
CA TYR A 52 -8.60 -1.11 -7.57
C TYR A 52 -8.76 -2.60 -7.89
N ALA A 53 -7.98 -3.11 -8.86
CA ALA A 53 -8.10 -4.47 -9.35
C ALA A 53 -7.39 -5.54 -8.50
N GLN A 54 -6.90 -5.19 -7.30
CA GLN A 54 -6.27 -6.16 -6.39
C GLN A 54 -7.28 -7.17 -5.85
N THR A 55 -6.78 -8.39 -5.58
CA THR A 55 -7.54 -9.41 -4.83
C THR A 55 -7.93 -8.93 -3.44
N GLY A 56 -7.14 -8.06 -2.81
CA GLY A 56 -7.41 -7.47 -1.51
C GLY A 56 -8.27 -6.18 -1.54
N VAL A 57 -8.67 -5.71 -2.73
CA VAL A 57 -9.53 -4.51 -2.87
C VAL A 57 -10.84 -4.92 -3.55
N LEU A 58 -10.98 -4.78 -4.86
CA LEU A 58 -12.22 -5.19 -5.54
C LEU A 58 -12.48 -6.70 -5.41
N GLY A 59 -11.43 -7.50 -5.44
CA GLY A 59 -11.52 -8.97 -5.34
C GLY A 59 -11.79 -9.51 -3.94
N LEU A 60 -11.69 -8.69 -2.88
CA LEU A 60 -11.73 -9.17 -1.50
C LEU A 60 -12.94 -10.04 -1.22
N TYR A 61 -14.13 -9.51 -1.38
CA TYR A 61 -15.37 -10.23 -1.12
C TYR A 61 -15.77 -11.20 -2.23
N PRO A 62 -15.62 -10.87 -3.53
CA PRO A 62 -15.87 -11.84 -4.59
C PRO A 62 -15.09 -13.14 -4.44
N PHE A 63 -13.79 -13.09 -4.09
CA PHE A 63 -13.03 -14.30 -3.82
C PHE A 63 -13.42 -14.98 -2.51
N ARG A 64 -13.65 -14.22 -1.43
CA ARG A 64 -14.05 -14.79 -0.14
C ARG A 64 -15.37 -15.56 -0.25
N PHE A 65 -16.38 -14.99 -0.89
CA PHE A 65 -17.67 -15.64 -1.09
C PHE A 65 -17.59 -16.80 -2.08
N LEU A 66 -16.79 -16.67 -3.16
CA LEU A 66 -16.52 -17.80 -4.04
C LEU A 66 -15.96 -19.00 -3.30
N LEU A 67 -14.94 -18.77 -2.47
CA LEU A 67 -14.28 -19.83 -1.71
C LEU A 67 -15.23 -20.43 -0.66
N LYS A 68 -15.96 -19.61 0.07
CA LYS A 68 -16.88 -20.03 1.11
C LYS A 68 -18.10 -20.74 0.53
N ASP A 69 -18.82 -20.12 -0.41
CA ASP A 69 -20.17 -20.57 -0.80
C ASP A 69 -20.16 -21.58 -1.95
N LYS A 70 -19.15 -21.51 -2.85
CA LYS A 70 -19.04 -22.46 -3.98
C LYS A 70 -18.04 -23.57 -3.75
N LEU A 71 -16.89 -23.28 -3.11
CA LEU A 71 -15.87 -24.29 -2.80
C LEU A 71 -16.02 -24.88 -1.41
N HIS A 72 -16.92 -24.35 -0.57
CA HIS A 72 -17.16 -24.78 0.81
C HIS A 72 -15.90 -24.78 1.68
N GLU A 73 -15.01 -23.82 1.42
CA GLU A 73 -13.74 -23.69 2.14
C GLU A 73 -13.95 -22.98 3.48
N GLY A 74 -13.30 -23.51 4.52
CA GLY A 74 -13.33 -22.91 5.85
C GLY A 74 -12.44 -21.65 5.98
N PRO A 75 -12.55 -20.94 7.12
CA PRO A 75 -11.84 -19.69 7.37
C PRO A 75 -10.34 -19.77 7.13
N LEU A 76 -9.69 -20.84 7.57
CA LEU A 76 -8.24 -21.03 7.40
C LEU A 76 -7.83 -21.09 5.93
N ARG A 77 -8.58 -21.83 5.09
CA ARG A 77 -8.27 -21.93 3.66
C ARG A 77 -8.60 -20.63 2.91
N VAL A 78 -9.65 -19.92 3.30
CA VAL A 78 -9.97 -18.58 2.77
C VAL A 78 -8.85 -17.60 3.11
N ALA A 79 -8.37 -17.55 4.36
CA ALA A 79 -7.24 -16.74 4.77
C ALA A 79 -5.97 -17.10 3.98
N LEU A 80 -5.64 -18.40 3.87
CA LEU A 80 -4.49 -18.88 3.11
C LEU A 80 -4.55 -18.43 1.64
N PHE A 81 -5.71 -18.57 1.00
CA PHE A 81 -5.91 -18.09 -0.38
C PHE A 81 -5.60 -16.61 -0.51
N MET A 82 -6.20 -15.78 0.33
CA MET A 82 -6.03 -14.33 0.27
C MET A 82 -4.57 -13.92 0.46
N GLN A 83 -3.88 -14.60 1.36
CA GLN A 83 -2.48 -14.31 1.64
C GLN A 83 -1.54 -14.76 0.51
N LEU A 84 -1.74 -15.96 -0.03
CA LEU A 84 -0.96 -16.44 -1.19
C LEU A 84 -1.19 -15.54 -2.41
N ALA A 85 -2.45 -15.18 -2.68
CA ALA A 85 -2.78 -14.28 -3.78
C ALA A 85 -2.09 -12.92 -3.68
N ASN A 86 -1.95 -12.38 -2.46
CA ASN A 86 -1.34 -11.07 -2.21
C ASN A 86 0.19 -11.13 -1.98
N MET A 87 0.81 -12.31 -1.89
CA MET A 87 2.24 -12.47 -1.67
C MET A 87 3.14 -11.67 -2.63
N PRO A 88 2.80 -11.50 -3.94
CA PRO A 88 3.61 -10.70 -4.86
C PRO A 88 3.85 -9.26 -4.42
N TRP A 89 2.95 -8.66 -3.62
CA TRP A 89 3.12 -7.29 -3.11
C TRP A 89 4.29 -7.15 -2.13
N ASN A 90 4.69 -8.23 -1.46
CA ASN A 90 5.88 -8.26 -0.60
C ASN A 90 7.18 -8.24 -1.40
N LEU A 91 7.11 -8.62 -2.68
CA LEU A 91 8.24 -8.71 -3.60
C LEU A 91 8.29 -7.52 -4.59
N LYS A 92 7.58 -6.43 -4.29
CA LYS A 92 7.47 -5.25 -5.18
C LYS A 92 8.81 -4.66 -5.61
N ILE A 93 9.84 -4.75 -4.76
CA ILE A 93 11.20 -4.31 -5.09
C ILE A 93 11.74 -5.03 -6.33
N ILE A 94 11.45 -6.34 -6.47
CA ILE A 94 11.91 -7.15 -7.60
C ILE A 94 11.36 -6.61 -8.93
N SER A 95 10.09 -6.19 -8.96
CA SER A 95 9.48 -5.64 -10.18
C SER A 95 10.14 -4.34 -10.63
N GLY A 96 10.57 -3.49 -9.68
CA GLY A 96 11.35 -2.28 -9.97
C GLY A 96 12.71 -2.61 -10.58
N ILE A 97 13.44 -3.53 -9.95
CA ILE A 97 14.75 -4.00 -10.43
C ILE A 97 14.63 -4.58 -11.84
N VAL A 98 13.67 -5.47 -12.06
CA VAL A 98 13.47 -6.14 -13.35
C VAL A 98 13.16 -5.11 -14.45
N SER A 99 12.27 -4.16 -14.18
CA SER A 99 11.90 -3.15 -15.18
C SER A 99 13.04 -2.19 -15.52
N ASP A 100 13.90 -1.87 -14.55
CA ASP A 100 15.05 -0.98 -14.77
C ASP A 100 16.22 -1.70 -15.43
N ALA A 101 16.45 -2.99 -15.10
CA ALA A 101 17.57 -3.78 -15.61
C ALA A 101 17.30 -4.40 -16.98
N ILE A 102 16.06 -4.70 -17.34
CA ILE A 102 15.70 -5.47 -18.56
C ILE A 102 14.73 -4.64 -19.41
N PRO A 103 15.18 -3.78 -20.32
CA PRO A 103 14.28 -3.06 -21.21
C PRO A 103 13.62 -4.04 -22.20
N ILE A 104 12.28 -3.97 -22.33
CA ILE A 104 11.51 -4.73 -23.32
C ILE A 104 11.34 -3.85 -24.55
N PHE A 105 11.71 -4.36 -25.73
CA PHE A 105 11.66 -3.64 -27.01
C PHE A 105 12.26 -2.21 -26.94
N GLY A 106 13.33 -2.05 -26.15
CA GLY A 106 14.03 -0.78 -26.00
C GLY A 106 13.33 0.24 -25.10
N THR A 107 12.29 -0.15 -24.36
CA THR A 107 11.64 0.72 -23.34
C THR A 107 11.64 0.09 -21.97
N ARG A 108 11.75 0.91 -20.92
CA ARG A 108 11.76 0.46 -19.51
C ARG A 108 10.37 0.50 -18.87
N ARG A 109 9.47 1.34 -19.38
CA ARG A 109 8.18 1.61 -18.74
C ARG A 109 7.00 1.20 -19.61
N ARG A 110 7.00 1.61 -20.90
CA ARG A 110 5.87 1.47 -21.82
C ARG A 110 5.41 0.03 -21.99
N HIS A 111 6.29 -0.85 -22.45
CA HIS A 111 5.92 -2.23 -22.74
C HIS A 111 5.60 -3.04 -21.48
N TYR A 112 6.29 -2.77 -20.36
CA TYR A 112 5.91 -3.37 -19.09
C TYR A 112 4.50 -2.97 -18.67
N LEU A 113 4.15 -1.67 -18.75
CA LEU A 113 2.81 -1.20 -18.41
C LEU A 113 1.74 -1.85 -19.30
N MET A 114 2.01 -1.94 -20.61
CA MET A 114 1.11 -2.59 -21.58
C MET A 114 0.91 -4.07 -21.26
N PHE A 115 1.99 -4.85 -21.19
CA PHE A 115 1.88 -6.29 -20.97
C PHE A 115 1.30 -6.64 -19.60
N SER A 116 1.68 -5.91 -18.57
CA SER A 116 1.17 -6.15 -17.22
C SER A 116 -0.31 -5.80 -17.10
N SER A 117 -0.77 -4.68 -17.65
CA SER A 117 -2.19 -4.34 -17.62
C SER A 117 -3.04 -5.31 -18.45
N LEU A 118 -2.54 -5.72 -19.62
CA LEU A 118 -3.20 -6.74 -20.43
C LEU A 118 -3.29 -8.08 -19.72
N LEU A 119 -2.18 -8.56 -19.16
CA LEU A 119 -2.14 -9.83 -18.41
C LEU A 119 -3.09 -9.81 -17.21
N ALA A 120 -3.08 -8.74 -16.40
CA ALA A 120 -3.99 -8.62 -15.27
C ALA A 120 -5.46 -8.63 -15.71
N GLY A 121 -5.81 -7.94 -16.78
CA GLY A 121 -7.17 -7.95 -17.37
C GLY A 121 -7.60 -9.33 -17.85
N LEU A 122 -6.70 -10.04 -18.55
CA LEU A 122 -6.96 -11.41 -18.99
C LEU A 122 -7.10 -12.39 -17.81
N MET A 123 -6.29 -12.24 -16.75
CA MET A 123 -6.41 -13.08 -15.56
C MET A 123 -7.75 -12.86 -14.85
N TRP A 124 -8.22 -11.62 -14.76
CA TRP A 124 -9.56 -11.35 -14.22
C TRP A 124 -10.68 -12.03 -15.03
N LEU A 125 -10.60 -11.99 -16.38
CA LEU A 125 -11.57 -12.69 -17.23
C LEU A 125 -11.44 -14.22 -17.10
N ALA A 126 -10.21 -14.73 -17.01
CA ALA A 126 -9.96 -16.17 -16.82
C ALA A 126 -10.58 -16.70 -15.53
N VAL A 127 -10.46 -15.96 -14.43
CA VAL A 127 -11.09 -16.31 -13.14
C VAL A 127 -12.61 -16.47 -13.25
N ALA A 128 -13.26 -15.69 -14.14
CA ALA A 128 -14.72 -15.79 -14.34
C ALA A 128 -15.16 -16.99 -15.20
N ILE A 129 -14.26 -17.52 -16.03
CA ILE A 129 -14.57 -18.56 -17.03
C ILE A 129 -14.11 -19.94 -16.55
N VAL A 130 -12.95 -20.02 -15.88
CA VAL A 130 -12.37 -21.29 -15.43
C VAL A 130 -13.19 -21.86 -14.27
N PRO A 131 -13.49 -23.18 -14.28
CA PRO A 131 -14.18 -23.81 -13.16
C PRO A 131 -13.46 -23.53 -11.84
N PRO A 132 -14.17 -23.12 -10.78
CA PRO A 132 -13.55 -22.72 -9.52
C PRO A 132 -13.01 -23.95 -8.78
N THR A 133 -11.70 -24.03 -8.67
CA THR A 133 -10.97 -24.97 -7.83
C THR A 133 -9.88 -24.23 -7.10
N PHE A 134 -9.52 -24.66 -5.89
CA PHE A 134 -8.67 -23.87 -4.99
C PHE A 134 -7.32 -23.48 -5.62
N MET A 135 -6.52 -24.46 -6.06
CA MET A 135 -5.16 -24.20 -6.54
C MET A 135 -5.10 -23.39 -7.85
N PRO A 136 -5.87 -23.70 -8.90
CA PRO A 136 -5.96 -22.86 -10.08
C PRO A 136 -6.38 -21.40 -9.78
N MET A 137 -7.35 -21.20 -8.88
CA MET A 137 -7.74 -19.85 -8.44
C MET A 137 -6.61 -19.11 -7.74
N VAL A 138 -5.85 -19.77 -6.85
CA VAL A 138 -4.64 -19.20 -6.21
C VAL A 138 -3.64 -18.77 -7.28
N MET A 139 -3.32 -19.66 -8.23
CA MET A 139 -2.32 -19.38 -9.27
C MET A 139 -2.73 -18.20 -10.16
N MET A 140 -4.00 -18.12 -10.56
CA MET A 140 -4.52 -16.99 -11.36
C MET A 140 -4.50 -15.70 -10.56
N ALA A 141 -4.92 -15.72 -9.29
CA ALA A 141 -4.89 -14.56 -8.41
C ALA A 141 -3.46 -14.07 -8.13
N MET A 142 -2.49 -14.99 -7.94
CA MET A 142 -1.07 -14.64 -7.83
C MET A 142 -0.54 -14.02 -9.12
N ALA A 143 -0.80 -14.63 -10.27
CA ALA A 143 -0.36 -14.10 -11.58
C ALA A 143 -0.92 -12.70 -11.84
N MET A 144 -2.19 -12.49 -11.52
CA MET A 144 -2.86 -11.19 -11.58
C MET A 144 -2.16 -10.16 -10.68
N ASN A 145 -1.88 -10.51 -9.41
CA ASN A 145 -1.20 -9.60 -8.49
C ASN A 145 0.27 -9.34 -8.89
N VAL A 146 0.99 -10.31 -9.46
CA VAL A 146 2.30 -10.07 -10.06
C VAL A 146 2.21 -8.99 -11.14
N ALA A 147 1.25 -9.10 -12.06
CA ALA A 147 1.04 -8.11 -13.08
C ALA A 147 0.67 -6.73 -12.50
N LEU A 148 -0.22 -6.67 -11.50
CA LEU A 148 -0.60 -5.42 -10.82
C LEU A 148 0.57 -4.76 -10.08
N VAL A 149 1.47 -5.55 -9.49
CA VAL A 149 2.71 -5.06 -8.87
C VAL A 149 3.59 -4.37 -9.90
N PHE A 150 3.74 -4.92 -11.09
CA PHE A 150 4.45 -4.25 -12.20
C PHE A 150 3.74 -2.95 -12.59
N VAL A 151 2.42 -2.95 -12.81
CA VAL A 151 1.65 -1.72 -13.12
C VAL A 151 1.92 -0.63 -12.07
N SER A 152 1.82 -0.97 -10.78
CA SER A 152 2.06 -0.04 -9.67
C SER A 152 3.48 0.50 -9.66
N THR A 153 4.48 -0.37 -9.83
CA THR A 153 5.90 0.00 -9.79
C THR A 153 6.26 0.89 -10.98
N ILE A 154 5.82 0.52 -12.17
CA ILE A 154 6.06 1.30 -13.40
C ILE A 154 5.41 2.67 -13.30
N SER A 155 4.16 2.75 -12.85
CA SER A 155 3.47 4.04 -12.64
C SER A 155 4.18 4.91 -11.62
N GLY A 156 4.76 4.32 -10.56
CA GLY A 156 5.64 5.01 -9.62
C GLY A 156 6.91 5.55 -10.27
N GLY A 157 7.57 4.76 -11.12
CA GLY A 157 8.74 5.20 -11.89
C GLY A 157 8.42 6.37 -12.84
N ILE A 158 7.29 6.30 -13.55
CA ILE A 158 6.83 7.38 -14.44
C ILE A 158 6.52 8.65 -13.64
N LEU A 159 5.96 8.52 -12.42
CA LEU A 159 5.75 9.64 -11.50
C LEU A 159 7.05 10.35 -11.16
N VAL A 160 8.09 9.59 -10.78
CA VAL A 160 9.39 10.16 -10.38
C VAL A 160 10.06 10.83 -11.57
N GLU A 161 10.20 10.12 -12.69
CA GLU A 161 10.83 10.65 -13.91
C GLU A 161 10.10 11.89 -14.46
N GLY A 162 8.76 11.83 -14.54
CA GLY A 162 7.94 12.96 -14.98
C GLY A 162 7.94 14.12 -13.99
N GLY A 163 7.91 13.80 -12.68
CA GLY A 163 8.00 14.78 -11.61
C GLY A 163 9.28 15.59 -11.65
N GLN A 164 10.41 14.92 -11.85
CA GLN A 164 11.73 15.55 -11.98
C GLN A 164 11.84 16.35 -13.30
N THR A 165 11.42 15.77 -14.43
CA THR A 165 11.51 16.40 -15.74
C THR A 165 10.71 17.70 -15.83
N PHE A 166 9.51 17.74 -15.24
CA PHE A 166 8.61 18.90 -15.32
C PHE A 166 8.60 19.76 -14.04
N GLY A 167 9.36 19.41 -12.99
CA GLY A 167 9.36 20.12 -11.71
C GLY A 167 8.02 20.06 -10.96
N VAL A 168 7.24 18.98 -11.11
CA VAL A 168 5.86 18.84 -10.59
C VAL A 168 5.65 17.61 -9.72
N THR A 169 6.69 17.13 -9.07
CA THR A 169 6.66 15.89 -8.26
C THR A 169 5.54 15.91 -7.22
N GLY A 170 5.34 17.00 -6.49
CA GLY A 170 4.27 17.15 -5.51
C GLY A 170 2.87 17.03 -6.13
N LYS A 171 2.63 17.59 -7.32
CA LYS A 171 1.34 17.49 -8.02
C LYS A 171 1.07 16.05 -8.47
N LEU A 172 2.07 15.36 -9.01
CA LEU A 172 1.94 13.96 -9.43
C LEU A 172 1.76 13.03 -8.22
N SER A 173 2.42 13.31 -7.09
CA SER A 173 2.20 12.58 -5.84
C SER A 173 0.78 12.76 -5.32
N SER A 174 0.21 13.97 -5.40
CA SER A 174 -1.20 14.20 -5.04
C SER A 174 -2.16 13.43 -5.96
N VAL A 175 -1.88 13.39 -7.27
CA VAL A 175 -2.66 12.56 -8.21
C VAL A 175 -2.60 11.08 -7.84
N ARG A 176 -1.41 10.57 -7.49
CA ARG A 176 -1.22 9.19 -7.01
C ARG A 176 -2.09 8.89 -5.79
N VAL A 177 -1.98 9.71 -4.74
CA VAL A 177 -2.71 9.49 -3.48
C VAL A 177 -4.22 9.55 -3.72
N LEU A 178 -4.69 10.53 -4.48
CA LEU A 178 -6.11 10.66 -4.84
C LEU A 178 -6.60 9.42 -5.60
N ALA A 179 -5.85 8.97 -6.59
CA ALA A 179 -6.19 7.78 -7.38
C ALA A 179 -6.27 6.52 -6.52
N MET A 180 -5.33 6.32 -5.58
CA MET A 180 -5.34 5.19 -4.65
C MET A 180 -6.53 5.24 -3.69
N ASN A 181 -6.85 6.41 -3.14
CA ASN A 181 -7.99 6.58 -2.23
C ASN A 181 -9.32 6.29 -2.93
N ILE A 182 -9.50 6.80 -4.16
CA ILE A 182 -10.70 6.48 -4.97
C ILE A 182 -10.74 4.97 -5.28
N ALA A 183 -9.60 4.36 -5.63
CA ALA A 183 -9.52 2.94 -5.93
C ALA A 183 -9.88 2.05 -4.73
N SER A 184 -9.60 2.49 -3.50
CA SER A 184 -9.96 1.76 -2.27
C SER A 184 -11.47 1.60 -2.07
N LEU A 185 -12.30 2.45 -2.71
CA LEU A 185 -13.75 2.24 -2.78
C LEU A 185 -14.13 0.97 -3.56
N GLY A 186 -13.16 0.32 -4.20
CA GLY A 186 -13.32 -1.02 -4.76
C GLY A 186 -13.70 -2.08 -3.73
N VAL A 187 -13.33 -1.93 -2.44
CA VAL A 187 -13.69 -2.91 -1.39
C VAL A 187 -15.22 -2.98 -1.18
N PRO A 188 -15.91 -1.88 -0.82
CA PRO A 188 -17.37 -1.91 -0.69
C PRO A 188 -18.07 -2.24 -2.02
N LEU A 189 -17.56 -1.77 -3.15
CA LEU A 189 -18.08 -2.12 -4.47
C LEU A 189 -17.95 -3.62 -4.73
N GLY A 190 -16.81 -4.22 -4.44
CA GLY A 190 -16.58 -5.66 -4.57
C GLY A 190 -17.56 -6.49 -3.76
N ALA A 191 -17.88 -6.09 -2.53
CA ALA A 191 -18.87 -6.75 -1.71
C ALA A 191 -20.29 -6.69 -2.32
N VAL A 192 -20.67 -5.54 -2.89
CA VAL A 192 -21.95 -5.42 -3.62
C VAL A 192 -21.96 -6.27 -4.89
N LEU A 193 -20.87 -6.26 -5.67
CA LEU A 193 -20.77 -7.02 -6.92
C LEU A 193 -20.73 -8.53 -6.69
N ALA A 194 -20.19 -8.98 -5.57
CA ALA A 194 -20.16 -10.39 -5.19
C ALA A 194 -21.59 -10.98 -5.12
N ALA A 195 -22.56 -10.19 -4.65
CA ALA A 195 -23.97 -10.58 -4.60
C ALA A 195 -24.63 -10.84 -5.97
N TYR A 196 -24.00 -10.39 -7.06
CA TYR A 196 -24.49 -10.65 -8.42
C TYR A 196 -23.79 -11.85 -9.05
N SER A 197 -22.50 -11.72 -9.36
CA SER A 197 -21.67 -12.81 -9.85
C SER A 197 -20.19 -12.46 -9.88
N LEU A 198 -19.33 -13.48 -9.84
CA LEU A 198 -17.89 -13.31 -10.05
C LEU A 198 -17.58 -12.71 -11.43
N GLY A 199 -18.36 -13.05 -12.46
CA GLY A 199 -18.21 -12.50 -13.81
C GLY A 199 -18.40 -10.98 -13.89
N VAL A 200 -19.39 -10.44 -13.16
CA VAL A 200 -19.59 -8.98 -13.06
C VAL A 200 -18.40 -8.32 -12.38
N SER A 201 -17.91 -8.90 -11.28
CA SER A 201 -16.71 -8.39 -10.59
C SER A 201 -15.48 -8.42 -11.51
N ALA A 202 -15.31 -9.50 -12.26
CA ALA A 202 -14.21 -9.67 -13.22
C ALA A 202 -14.25 -8.65 -14.34
N LEU A 203 -15.41 -8.41 -14.95
CA LEU A 203 -15.58 -7.38 -15.98
C LEU A 203 -15.30 -5.98 -15.43
N THR A 204 -15.80 -5.68 -14.23
CA THR A 204 -15.60 -4.38 -13.57
C THR A 204 -14.12 -4.11 -13.30
N ALA A 205 -13.32 -5.14 -13.01
CA ALA A 205 -11.87 -5.03 -12.87
C ALA A 205 -11.14 -4.98 -14.22
N ALA A 206 -11.57 -5.79 -15.19
CA ALA A 206 -10.87 -5.94 -16.47
C ALA A 206 -10.99 -4.70 -17.37
N ILE A 207 -12.16 -4.01 -17.36
CA ILE A 207 -12.37 -2.83 -18.21
C ILE A 207 -11.34 -1.72 -17.96
N PRO A 208 -11.11 -1.23 -16.72
CA PRO A 208 -10.08 -0.21 -16.49
C PRO A 208 -8.65 -0.71 -16.77
N LEU A 209 -8.38 -2.03 -16.64
CA LEU A 209 -7.09 -2.61 -16.99
C LEU A 209 -6.84 -2.56 -18.50
N PHE A 210 -7.82 -2.90 -19.32
CA PHE A 210 -7.73 -2.76 -20.77
C PHE A 210 -7.68 -1.30 -21.21
N LEU A 211 -8.41 -0.41 -20.53
CA LEU A 211 -8.28 1.04 -20.78
C LEU A 211 -6.85 1.53 -20.53
N LEU A 212 -6.22 1.10 -19.43
CA LEU A 212 -4.81 1.42 -19.15
C LEU A 212 -3.87 0.87 -20.22
N PHE A 213 -4.12 -0.36 -20.72
CA PHE A 213 -3.37 -0.93 -21.85
C PHE A 213 -3.44 -0.02 -23.08
N PHE A 214 -4.63 0.45 -23.47
CA PHE A 214 -4.79 1.36 -24.61
C PHE A 214 -4.18 2.74 -24.37
N ILE A 215 -4.28 3.28 -23.15
CA ILE A 215 -3.60 4.53 -22.77
C ILE A 215 -2.08 4.37 -22.93
N ALA A 216 -1.51 3.26 -22.44
CA ALA A 216 -0.08 2.99 -22.58
C ALA A 216 0.33 2.78 -24.05
N LEU A 217 -0.53 2.13 -24.84
CA LEU A 217 -0.28 1.87 -26.27
C LEU A 217 -0.29 3.16 -27.11
N PHE A 218 -1.29 4.03 -26.93
CA PHE A 218 -1.52 5.17 -27.81
C PHE A 218 -0.98 6.50 -27.29
N MET A 219 -1.00 6.70 -25.96
CA MET A 219 -0.68 8.01 -25.34
C MET A 219 0.71 8.06 -24.72
N TYR A 220 1.29 6.93 -24.27
CA TYR A 220 2.59 6.93 -23.62
C TYR A 220 3.71 6.68 -24.64
N LYS A 221 4.47 7.73 -24.94
CA LYS A 221 5.66 7.69 -25.81
C LYS A 221 6.92 7.78 -24.96
N GLU A 222 7.68 6.71 -24.90
CA GLU A 222 8.97 6.64 -24.21
C GLU A 222 10.10 6.67 -25.23
N LYS A 223 11.16 7.45 -24.93
CA LYS A 223 12.38 7.44 -25.77
C LYS A 223 13.08 6.10 -25.63
N PRO A 224 13.57 5.51 -26.72
CA PRO A 224 14.32 4.27 -26.66
C PRO A 224 15.52 4.39 -25.72
N THR A 225 15.64 3.46 -24.79
CA THR A 225 16.75 3.39 -23.85
C THR A 225 17.73 2.33 -24.33
N ALA A 226 18.96 2.72 -24.63
CA ALA A 226 20.00 1.78 -25.01
C ALA A 226 20.55 1.09 -23.76
N ARG A 227 20.52 -0.26 -23.79
CA ARG A 227 21.24 -1.22 -22.94
C ARG A 227 20.98 -1.26 -21.42
N ARG A 228 21.11 -2.52 -20.88
CA ARG A 228 21.20 -2.87 -19.46
C ARG A 228 22.27 -2.02 -18.78
N ASP A 229 21.91 -1.35 -17.68
CA ASP A 229 22.89 -0.71 -16.81
C ASP A 229 23.32 -1.70 -15.70
N PRO A 230 24.56 -2.23 -15.75
CA PRO A 230 25.02 -3.19 -14.74
C PRO A 230 25.15 -2.57 -13.34
N ARG A 231 25.19 -1.23 -13.24
CA ARG A 231 25.34 -0.52 -11.96
C ARG A 231 24.09 -0.64 -11.08
N VAL A 232 22.90 -0.79 -11.67
CA VAL A 232 21.63 -0.95 -10.94
C VAL A 232 21.71 -2.09 -9.92
N TRP A 233 22.29 -3.25 -10.30
CA TRP A 233 22.46 -4.38 -9.38
C TRP A 233 23.44 -4.11 -8.25
N LEU A 234 24.50 -3.35 -8.51
CA LEU A 234 25.48 -2.98 -7.50
C LEU A 234 24.88 -2.00 -6.49
N ASP A 235 24.11 -1.02 -6.96
CA ASP A 235 23.43 -0.04 -6.12
C ASP A 235 22.38 -0.70 -5.22
N ILE A 236 21.60 -1.64 -5.75
CA ILE A 236 20.62 -2.39 -4.96
C ILE A 236 21.31 -3.26 -3.90
N LYS A 237 22.38 -3.99 -4.26
CA LYS A 237 23.17 -4.75 -3.29
C LYS A 237 23.71 -3.86 -2.17
N LYS A 238 24.19 -2.66 -2.52
CA LYS A 238 24.66 -1.66 -1.55
C LYS A 238 23.53 -1.21 -0.63
N GLN A 239 22.37 -0.84 -1.19
CA GLN A 239 21.20 -0.43 -0.41
C GLN A 239 20.68 -1.55 0.50
N LEU A 240 20.59 -2.79 0.00
CA LEU A 240 20.23 -3.96 0.81
C LEU A 240 21.22 -4.19 1.97
N LYS A 241 22.52 -4.03 1.71
CA LYS A 241 23.56 -4.17 2.75
C LYS A 241 23.42 -3.08 3.82
N VAL A 242 23.13 -1.85 3.43
CA VAL A 242 22.87 -0.73 4.36
C VAL A 242 21.62 -1.03 5.19
N ALA A 243 20.51 -1.38 4.56
CA ALA A 243 19.26 -1.72 5.25
C ALA A 243 19.44 -2.91 6.22
N ALA A 244 20.14 -3.98 5.80
CA ALA A 244 20.37 -5.17 6.62
C ALA A 244 21.21 -4.87 7.89
N LYS A 245 22.10 -3.88 7.84
CA LYS A 245 22.95 -3.48 8.98
C LYS A 245 22.30 -2.45 9.91
N ALA A 246 21.24 -1.78 9.46
CA ALA A 246 20.60 -0.71 10.22
C ALA A 246 19.77 -1.29 11.38
N LYS A 247 20.27 -1.18 12.62
CA LYS A 247 19.60 -1.65 13.84
C LYS A 247 18.24 -0.95 14.03
N SER A 248 18.16 0.36 13.77
CA SER A 248 16.95 1.15 13.84
C SER A 248 15.82 0.58 12.99
N LEU A 249 16.15 0.14 11.77
CA LEU A 249 15.19 -0.48 10.84
C LEU A 249 14.61 -1.78 11.43
N TRP A 250 15.45 -2.65 11.98
CA TRP A 250 15.01 -3.94 12.52
C TRP A 250 14.19 -3.80 13.82
N PHE A 251 14.52 -2.82 14.68
CA PHE A 251 13.69 -2.51 15.85
C PHE A 251 12.30 -2.00 15.44
N ALA A 252 12.22 -1.10 14.46
CA ALA A 252 10.95 -0.63 13.94
C ALA A 252 10.16 -1.76 13.25
N ALA A 253 10.80 -2.53 12.37
CA ALA A 253 10.18 -3.67 11.71
C ALA A 253 9.67 -4.70 12.70
N GLY A 254 10.42 -4.99 13.76
CA GLY A 254 10.02 -5.91 14.84
C GLY A 254 8.79 -5.41 15.59
N LEU A 255 8.73 -4.12 15.95
CA LEU A 255 7.53 -3.57 16.58
C LEU A 255 6.31 -3.64 15.66
N LEU A 256 6.48 -3.24 14.39
CA LEU A 256 5.40 -3.30 13.41
C LEU A 256 4.89 -4.73 13.22
N PHE A 257 5.80 -5.70 13.16
CA PHE A 257 5.44 -7.11 13.09
C PHE A 257 4.62 -7.52 14.32
N LEU A 258 5.09 -7.21 15.54
CA LEU A 258 4.41 -7.60 16.78
C LEU A 258 3.02 -6.99 16.89
N VAL A 259 2.84 -5.72 16.50
CA VAL A 259 1.51 -5.07 16.49
C VAL A 259 0.56 -5.79 15.55
N GLN A 260 1.04 -6.27 14.40
CA GLN A 260 0.22 -6.96 13.42
C GLN A 260 0.10 -8.47 13.65
N PHE A 261 0.98 -9.06 14.45
CA PHE A 261 1.03 -10.50 14.71
C PHE A 261 -0.07 -11.00 15.65
N ALA A 262 -0.74 -10.10 16.39
CA ALA A 262 -1.86 -10.50 17.24
C ALA A 262 -2.88 -11.30 16.42
N PRO A 263 -3.35 -12.49 16.92
CA PRO A 263 -4.28 -13.33 16.16
C PRO A 263 -5.46 -12.55 15.62
N GLY A 264 -5.52 -12.43 14.30
CA GLY A 264 -6.50 -11.59 13.62
C GLY A 264 -7.87 -12.26 13.55
N PHE A 265 -8.90 -11.44 13.48
CA PHE A 265 -10.27 -11.95 13.34
C PHE A 265 -10.97 -11.44 12.06
N GLN A 266 -10.24 -10.94 11.07
CA GLN A 266 -10.83 -10.40 9.84
C GLN A 266 -11.57 -11.46 9.02
N THR A 267 -10.91 -12.60 8.75
CA THR A 267 -11.57 -13.72 8.07
C THR A 267 -12.61 -14.40 8.96
N PRO A 268 -12.32 -14.73 10.25
CA PRO A 268 -13.32 -15.22 11.19
C PRO A 268 -14.54 -14.29 11.35
N LEU A 269 -14.36 -12.97 11.34
CA LEU A 269 -15.47 -12.01 11.40
C LEU A 269 -16.44 -12.17 10.23
N MET A 270 -15.94 -12.35 9.01
CA MET A 270 -16.81 -12.57 7.85
C MET A 270 -17.66 -13.83 8.03
N PHE A 271 -17.06 -14.92 8.52
CA PHE A 271 -17.81 -16.16 8.82
C PHE A 271 -18.82 -15.94 9.95
N TYR A 272 -18.45 -15.23 11.01
CA TYR A 272 -19.37 -14.89 12.09
C TYR A 272 -20.54 -14.03 11.60
N GLN A 273 -20.29 -13.03 10.74
CA GLN A 273 -21.30 -12.18 10.11
C GLN A 273 -22.26 -12.99 9.24
N THR A 274 -21.76 -13.93 8.44
CA THR A 274 -22.59 -14.70 7.50
C THR A 274 -23.28 -15.89 8.17
N ASP A 275 -22.58 -16.65 9.00
CA ASP A 275 -23.08 -17.93 9.52
C ASP A 275 -23.83 -17.81 10.85
N THR A 276 -23.40 -16.85 11.70
CA THR A 276 -24.03 -16.63 13.01
C THR A 276 -25.06 -15.51 12.97
N LEU A 277 -24.71 -14.36 12.37
CA LEU A 277 -25.57 -13.18 12.33
C LEU A 277 -26.46 -13.11 11.08
N HIS A 278 -26.22 -14.00 10.11
CA HIS A 278 -26.98 -14.10 8.86
C HIS A 278 -27.06 -12.77 8.09
N PHE A 279 -25.93 -12.01 8.08
CA PHE A 279 -25.84 -10.78 7.32
C PHE A 279 -25.75 -11.07 5.82
N SER A 280 -26.49 -10.30 5.03
CA SER A 280 -26.38 -10.37 3.57
C SER A 280 -25.08 -9.74 3.07
N GLU A 281 -24.57 -10.21 1.93
CA GLU A 281 -23.39 -9.65 1.26
C GLU A 281 -23.51 -8.14 1.02
N LYS A 282 -24.72 -7.66 0.65
CA LYS A 282 -25.00 -6.23 0.48
C LYS A 282 -24.83 -5.44 1.78
N PHE A 283 -25.24 -6.02 2.93
CA PHE A 283 -25.07 -5.38 4.22
C PHE A 283 -23.59 -5.34 4.65
N ILE A 284 -22.84 -6.41 4.39
CA ILE A 284 -21.39 -6.44 4.59
C ILE A 284 -20.70 -5.37 3.71
N GLY A 285 -21.16 -5.20 2.47
CA GLY A 285 -20.71 -4.10 1.60
C GLY A 285 -20.98 -2.70 2.17
N LEU A 286 -22.13 -2.51 2.83
CA LEU A 286 -22.47 -1.26 3.52
C LEU A 286 -21.51 -1.03 4.72
N LEU A 287 -21.21 -2.05 5.51
CA LEU A 287 -20.25 -1.95 6.62
C LEU A 287 -18.87 -1.53 6.12
N THR A 288 -18.36 -2.12 5.04
CA THR A 288 -17.06 -1.72 4.46
C THR A 288 -17.04 -0.30 3.89
N LEU A 289 -18.20 0.22 3.43
CA LEU A 289 -18.32 1.63 3.03
C LEU A 289 -18.25 2.54 4.27
N ILE A 290 -18.90 2.17 5.37
CA ILE A 290 -18.81 2.89 6.65
C ILE A 290 -17.36 2.91 7.13
N ASP A 291 -16.66 1.79 7.07
CA ASP A 291 -15.23 1.67 7.40
C ASP A 291 -14.37 2.63 6.59
N ALA A 292 -14.59 2.67 5.29
CA ALA A 292 -13.83 3.55 4.39
C ALA A 292 -14.04 5.04 4.74
N ILE A 293 -15.28 5.44 5.01
CA ILE A 293 -15.63 6.82 5.38
C ILE A 293 -15.07 7.16 6.77
N ALA A 294 -15.30 6.31 7.76
CA ALA A 294 -14.83 6.51 9.13
C ALA A 294 -13.30 6.54 9.19
N GLY A 295 -12.63 5.64 8.45
CA GLY A 295 -11.19 5.60 8.34
C GLY A 295 -10.59 6.86 7.70
N ALA A 296 -11.22 7.37 6.64
CA ALA A 296 -10.79 8.63 6.01
C ALA A 296 -10.91 9.82 6.99
N VAL A 297 -12.00 9.91 7.75
CA VAL A 297 -12.19 10.93 8.78
C VAL A 297 -11.14 10.78 9.88
N GLY A 298 -10.88 9.56 10.37
CA GLY A 298 -9.86 9.29 11.39
C GLY A 298 -8.46 9.72 10.95
N ALA A 299 -8.10 9.43 9.71
CA ALA A 299 -6.80 9.81 9.15
C ALA A 299 -6.59 11.34 9.11
N LEU A 300 -7.63 12.13 8.88
CA LEU A 300 -7.54 13.59 8.89
C LEU A 300 -7.18 14.15 10.27
N PHE A 301 -7.66 13.53 11.36
CA PHE A 301 -7.31 13.94 12.70
C PHE A 301 -5.83 13.73 13.04
N TYR A 302 -5.15 12.76 12.41
CA TYR A 302 -3.73 12.50 12.67
C TYR A 302 -2.84 13.71 12.39
N VAL A 303 -3.15 14.51 11.37
CA VAL A 303 -2.40 15.73 11.02
C VAL A 303 -2.29 16.70 12.19
N TYR A 304 -3.31 16.73 13.05
CA TYR A 304 -3.30 17.53 14.28
C TYR A 304 -2.45 16.88 15.39
N PHE A 305 -2.58 15.57 15.56
CA PHE A 305 -1.93 14.84 16.67
C PHE A 305 -0.42 14.69 16.46
N CYS A 306 0.06 14.44 15.22
CA CYS A 306 1.48 14.24 14.93
C CYS A 306 2.35 15.47 15.27
N LYS A 307 1.80 16.68 15.15
CA LYS A 307 2.49 17.93 15.53
C LYS A 307 2.49 18.19 17.04
N ARG A 308 1.55 17.62 17.80
CA ARG A 308 1.35 17.93 19.23
C ARG A 308 2.09 16.97 20.16
N PHE A 309 2.16 15.69 19.79
CA PHE A 309 2.71 14.63 20.63
C PHE A 309 4.03 14.10 20.07
N LYS A 310 4.90 13.56 20.97
CA LYS A 310 6.09 12.81 20.57
C LYS A 310 5.67 11.48 19.95
N LEU A 311 6.45 10.98 18.97
CA LEU A 311 6.14 9.69 18.33
C LEU A 311 5.99 8.55 19.34
N ARG A 312 6.80 8.52 20.42
CA ARG A 312 6.67 7.51 21.49
C ARG A 312 5.29 7.50 22.12
N GLN A 313 4.73 8.67 22.42
CA GLN A 313 3.39 8.79 23.02
C GLN A 313 2.30 8.31 22.05
N LEU A 314 2.46 8.64 20.77
CA LEU A 314 1.55 8.20 19.72
C LEU A 314 1.61 6.67 19.53
N LEU A 315 2.80 6.06 19.61
CA LEU A 315 2.95 4.59 19.52
C LEU A 315 2.32 3.86 20.72
N TYR A 316 2.49 4.38 21.94
CA TYR A 316 1.76 3.84 23.09
C TYR A 316 0.25 3.95 22.90
N GLY A 317 -0.23 5.11 22.43
CA GLY A 317 -1.64 5.30 22.07
C GLY A 317 -2.09 4.33 20.99
N SER A 318 -1.28 4.13 19.93
CA SER A 318 -1.59 3.19 18.86
C SER A 318 -1.84 1.78 19.36
N VAL A 319 -0.92 1.22 20.12
CA VAL A 319 -1.03 -0.14 20.64
C VAL A 319 -2.18 -0.24 21.65
N PHE A 320 -2.30 0.71 22.58
CA PHE A 320 -3.34 0.71 23.60
C PHE A 320 -4.75 0.79 22.98
N PHE A 321 -4.98 1.76 22.11
CA PHE A 321 -6.30 1.93 21.49
C PHE A 321 -6.64 0.80 20.51
N THR A 322 -5.68 0.28 19.74
CA THR A 322 -5.93 -0.87 18.88
C THR A 322 -6.36 -2.09 19.71
N GLY A 323 -5.66 -2.40 20.80
CA GLY A 323 -6.01 -3.54 21.65
C GLY A 323 -7.32 -3.35 22.40
N THR A 324 -7.55 -2.17 22.99
CA THR A 324 -8.78 -1.91 23.78
C THR A 324 -10.02 -1.78 22.89
N LEU A 325 -9.92 -1.15 21.72
CA LEU A 325 -11.06 -0.96 20.83
C LEU A 325 -11.47 -2.26 20.12
N SER A 326 -10.54 -3.22 19.96
CA SER A 326 -10.93 -4.54 19.45
C SER A 326 -11.98 -5.22 20.36
N LEU A 327 -12.00 -4.89 21.67
CA LEU A 327 -13.02 -5.40 22.62
C LEU A 327 -14.45 -4.90 22.31
N LEU A 328 -14.63 -3.86 21.51
CA LEU A 328 -15.95 -3.43 21.04
C LEU A 328 -16.66 -4.56 20.27
N TYR A 329 -15.89 -5.41 19.56
CA TYR A 329 -16.45 -6.56 18.84
C TYR A 329 -17.09 -7.62 19.75
N LEU A 330 -16.92 -7.55 21.07
CA LEU A 330 -17.68 -8.40 22.02
C LEU A 330 -19.18 -8.09 21.99
N GLY A 331 -19.55 -6.84 21.67
CA GLY A 331 -20.93 -6.39 21.50
C GLY A 331 -21.46 -6.49 20.06
N TYR A 332 -20.78 -7.22 19.18
CA TYR A 332 -21.15 -7.35 17.77
C TYR A 332 -22.23 -8.42 17.59
N ASP A 333 -23.46 -8.07 17.97
CA ASP A 333 -24.58 -9.03 18.09
C ASP A 333 -25.70 -8.82 17.04
N GLY A 334 -25.65 -7.74 16.24
CA GLY A 334 -26.68 -7.42 15.26
C GLY A 334 -26.32 -6.25 14.35
N LYS A 335 -27.23 -5.88 13.44
CA LYS A 335 -26.97 -4.86 12.42
C LYS A 335 -26.63 -3.49 13.00
N ASN A 336 -27.34 -3.05 14.03
CA ASN A 336 -27.12 -1.72 14.62
C ASN A 336 -25.80 -1.65 15.41
N SER A 337 -25.49 -2.71 16.18
CA SER A 337 -24.19 -2.80 16.87
C SER A 337 -23.05 -2.90 15.87
N ALA A 338 -23.20 -3.64 14.78
CA ALA A 338 -22.22 -3.74 13.71
C ALA A 338 -21.89 -2.36 13.11
N ILE A 339 -22.89 -1.58 12.70
CA ILE A 339 -22.69 -0.23 12.15
C ILE A 339 -21.95 0.67 13.14
N ALA A 340 -22.37 0.66 14.40
CA ALA A 340 -21.75 1.52 15.42
C ALA A 340 -20.31 1.13 15.72
N ILE A 341 -20.04 -0.19 15.84
CA ILE A 341 -18.71 -0.72 16.16
C ILE A 341 -17.74 -0.46 15.01
N GLU A 342 -18.12 -0.79 13.76
CA GLU A 342 -17.26 -0.55 12.58
C GLU A 342 -16.93 0.94 12.44
N ALA A 343 -17.93 1.83 12.54
CA ALA A 343 -17.71 3.27 12.44
C ALA A 343 -16.72 3.79 13.51
N VAL A 344 -16.91 3.41 14.78
CA VAL A 344 -16.05 3.86 15.89
C VAL A 344 -14.66 3.22 15.79
N TYR A 345 -14.61 1.92 15.53
CA TYR A 345 -13.37 1.17 15.42
C TYR A 345 -12.48 1.72 14.29
N MET A 346 -13.01 1.84 13.08
CA MET A 346 -12.24 2.28 11.92
C MET A 346 -11.83 3.74 12.00
N LEU A 347 -12.65 4.62 12.60
CA LEU A 347 -12.28 6.01 12.84
C LEU A 347 -11.04 6.10 13.72
N VAL A 348 -11.01 5.36 14.83
CA VAL A 348 -9.90 5.45 15.80
C VAL A 348 -8.69 4.63 15.34
N VAL A 349 -8.89 3.42 14.81
CA VAL A 349 -7.79 2.59 14.31
C VAL A 349 -7.05 3.27 13.17
N SER A 350 -7.75 3.94 12.26
CA SER A 350 -7.13 4.70 11.19
C SER A 350 -6.23 5.83 11.71
N LEU A 351 -6.69 6.53 12.76
CA LEU A 351 -5.90 7.56 13.44
C LEU A 351 -4.64 6.97 14.10
N VAL A 352 -4.77 5.87 14.83
CA VAL A 352 -3.68 5.30 15.63
C VAL A 352 -2.74 4.41 14.82
N GLN A 353 -3.07 4.05 13.59
CA GLN A 353 -2.21 3.29 12.69
C GLN A 353 -1.13 4.16 12.03
N LEU A 354 -1.40 5.45 11.84
CA LEU A 354 -0.47 6.36 11.17
C LEU A 354 0.87 6.57 11.87
N PRO A 355 0.96 6.59 13.23
CA PRO A 355 2.25 6.61 13.93
C PRO A 355 3.17 5.43 13.59
N LEU A 356 2.61 4.28 13.25
CA LEU A 356 3.40 3.11 12.85
C LEU A 356 4.03 3.31 11.47
N TYR A 357 3.33 3.97 10.53
CA TYR A 357 3.90 4.36 9.24
C TYR A 357 4.95 5.47 9.40
N ASP A 358 4.74 6.42 10.32
CA ASP A 358 5.73 7.45 10.65
C ASP A 358 7.00 6.82 11.24
N LEU A 359 6.87 5.84 12.16
CA LEU A 359 7.99 5.08 12.67
C LEU A 359 8.76 4.36 11.55
N ALA A 360 8.03 3.73 10.61
CA ALA A 360 8.64 3.04 9.47
C ALA A 360 9.47 4.01 8.60
N ALA A 361 8.92 5.21 8.33
CA ALA A 361 9.61 6.23 7.55
C ALA A 361 10.89 6.73 8.26
N ARG A 362 10.81 7.04 9.56
CA ARG A 362 11.94 7.52 10.37
C ARG A 362 13.03 6.48 10.56
N ALA A 363 12.66 5.19 10.65
CA ALA A 363 13.61 4.10 10.84
C ALA A 363 14.37 3.71 9.57
N THR A 364 13.96 4.24 8.43
CA THR A 364 14.59 3.97 7.14
C THR A 364 15.91 4.71 7.00
N PRO A 365 17.04 4.02 6.77
CA PRO A 365 18.35 4.66 6.73
C PRO A 365 18.54 5.48 5.45
N LYS A 366 19.31 6.59 5.58
CA LYS A 366 19.71 7.44 4.44
C LYS A 366 20.51 6.64 3.41
N GLY A 367 20.20 6.88 2.13
CA GLY A 367 20.83 6.18 0.99
C GLY A 367 20.30 4.79 0.71
N SER A 368 19.22 4.36 1.44
CA SER A 368 18.47 3.14 1.12
C SER A 368 16.96 3.32 1.41
N GLU A 369 16.45 4.52 1.15
CA GLU A 369 15.09 4.92 1.53
C GLU A 369 14.02 4.00 0.94
N ALA A 370 14.10 3.73 -0.36
CA ALA A 370 13.12 2.89 -1.05
C ALA A 370 13.20 1.42 -0.59
N VAL A 371 14.43 0.88 -0.49
CA VAL A 371 14.67 -0.50 -0.09
C VAL A 371 14.35 -0.70 1.39
N GLY A 372 14.84 0.19 2.27
CA GLY A 372 14.63 0.10 3.71
C GLY A 372 13.14 0.17 4.09
N TYR A 373 12.41 1.16 3.56
CA TYR A 373 10.97 1.26 3.77
C TYR A 373 10.22 0.04 3.26
N SER A 374 10.58 -0.47 2.07
CA SER A 374 9.96 -1.67 1.52
C SER A 374 10.20 -2.91 2.37
N VAL A 375 11.40 -3.06 2.97
CA VAL A 375 11.70 -4.16 3.90
C VAL A 375 10.78 -4.08 5.12
N ILE A 376 10.66 -2.90 5.74
CA ILE A 376 9.78 -2.71 6.90
C ILE A 376 8.33 -3.05 6.54
N MET A 377 7.83 -2.57 5.39
CA MET A 377 6.47 -2.84 4.95
C MET A 377 6.24 -4.31 4.57
N SER A 378 7.28 -5.02 4.07
CA SER A 378 7.20 -6.47 3.87
C SER A 378 7.07 -7.21 5.20
N VAL A 379 7.82 -6.83 6.23
CA VAL A 379 7.72 -7.40 7.57
C VAL A 379 6.33 -7.13 8.18
N TRP A 380 5.79 -5.93 8.00
CA TRP A 380 4.40 -5.58 8.36
C TRP A 380 3.40 -6.53 7.70
N ASN A 381 3.49 -6.71 6.38
CA ASN A 381 2.58 -7.59 5.64
C ASN A 381 2.70 -9.04 6.08
N TRP A 382 3.91 -9.52 6.43
CA TRP A 382 4.11 -10.83 7.03
C TRP A 382 3.41 -10.95 8.39
N GLY A 383 3.43 -9.89 9.21
CA GLY A 383 2.66 -9.85 10.46
C GLY A 383 1.16 -10.03 10.21
N LEU A 384 0.58 -9.29 9.27
CA LEU A 384 -0.82 -9.43 8.85
C LEU A 384 -1.13 -10.84 8.32
N PHE A 385 -0.22 -11.39 7.49
CA PHE A 385 -0.34 -12.74 6.96
C PHE A 385 -0.49 -13.78 8.07
N VAL A 386 0.47 -13.80 9.00
CA VAL A 386 0.48 -14.79 10.09
C VAL A 386 -0.70 -14.54 11.04
N SER A 387 -1.04 -13.30 11.31
CA SER A 387 -2.15 -12.89 12.15
C SER A 387 -3.49 -13.50 11.70
N ASP A 388 -3.85 -13.33 10.42
CA ASP A 388 -5.12 -13.83 9.90
C ASP A 388 -5.15 -15.37 9.79
N LEU A 389 -4.00 -16.00 9.46
CA LEU A 389 -3.87 -17.45 9.47
C LEU A 389 -4.05 -18.03 10.88
N VAL A 390 -3.33 -17.49 11.87
CA VAL A 390 -3.42 -17.97 13.26
C VAL A 390 -4.82 -17.77 13.80
N GLY A 391 -5.42 -16.60 13.59
CA GLY A 391 -6.79 -16.35 14.01
C GLY A 391 -7.82 -17.26 13.36
N SER A 392 -7.66 -17.53 12.06
CA SER A 392 -8.54 -18.44 11.32
C SER A 392 -8.37 -19.90 11.75
N ALA A 393 -7.13 -20.34 12.06
CA ALA A 393 -6.87 -21.66 12.61
C ALA A 393 -7.47 -21.83 14.01
N LEU A 394 -7.31 -20.81 14.89
CA LEU A 394 -7.93 -20.83 16.21
C LEU A 394 -9.45 -20.94 16.12
N TYR A 395 -10.06 -20.21 15.20
CA TYR A 395 -11.51 -20.22 14.98
C TYR A 395 -12.01 -21.57 14.42
N GLN A 396 -11.33 -22.10 13.40
CA GLN A 396 -11.75 -23.29 12.68
C GLN A 396 -11.32 -24.60 13.37
N ASP A 397 -10.01 -24.76 13.63
CA ASP A 397 -9.43 -26.04 14.04
C ASP A 397 -9.50 -26.24 15.56
N TYR A 398 -9.35 -25.15 16.31
CA TYR A 398 -9.43 -25.18 17.78
C TYR A 398 -10.79 -24.77 18.32
N HIS A 399 -11.78 -24.50 17.45
CA HIS A 399 -13.16 -24.13 17.81
C HIS A 399 -13.26 -22.97 18.81
N VAL A 400 -12.30 -22.02 18.75
CA VAL A 400 -12.33 -20.81 19.57
C VAL A 400 -13.47 -19.95 19.08
N THR A 401 -14.41 -19.60 19.95
CA THR A 401 -15.53 -18.72 19.57
C THR A 401 -15.03 -17.35 19.12
N PHE A 402 -15.81 -16.67 18.27
CA PHE A 402 -15.46 -15.31 17.80
C PHE A 402 -15.16 -14.36 18.98
N LYS A 403 -15.99 -14.38 20.03
CA LYS A 403 -15.79 -13.54 21.22
C LYS A 403 -14.49 -13.86 21.96
N ASN A 404 -14.12 -15.13 22.10
CA ASN A 404 -12.86 -15.54 22.70
C ASN A 404 -11.65 -15.13 21.84
N LEU A 405 -11.78 -15.20 20.51
CA LEU A 405 -10.75 -14.73 19.59
C LEU A 405 -10.52 -13.22 19.73
N VAL A 406 -11.57 -12.44 19.94
CA VAL A 406 -11.47 -11.00 20.24
C VAL A 406 -10.68 -10.76 21.53
N TRP A 407 -10.90 -11.53 22.59
CA TRP A 407 -10.12 -11.44 23.84
C TRP A 407 -8.64 -11.78 23.61
N VAL A 408 -8.35 -12.84 22.85
CA VAL A 408 -6.98 -13.23 22.52
C VAL A 408 -6.28 -12.13 21.71
N ASN A 409 -6.96 -11.56 20.70
CA ASN A 409 -6.44 -10.45 19.91
C ASN A 409 -6.15 -9.22 20.76
N ALA A 410 -7.10 -8.80 21.60
CA ALA A 410 -6.93 -7.66 22.49
C ALA A 410 -5.77 -7.86 23.47
N GLY A 411 -5.71 -9.01 24.14
CA GLY A 411 -4.67 -9.34 25.11
C GLY A 411 -3.28 -9.38 24.48
N THR A 412 -3.13 -10.06 23.35
CA THR A 412 -1.84 -10.16 22.64
C THR A 412 -1.40 -8.79 22.10
N THR A 413 -2.32 -7.98 21.57
CA THR A 413 -2.01 -6.62 21.14
C THR A 413 -1.53 -5.76 22.30
N LEU A 414 -2.22 -5.81 23.46
CA LEU A 414 -1.82 -5.02 24.63
C LEU A 414 -0.45 -5.44 25.18
N LEU A 415 -0.06 -6.72 25.07
CA LEU A 415 1.28 -7.16 25.46
C LEU A 415 2.39 -6.46 24.65
N VAL A 416 2.11 -5.99 23.45
CA VAL A 416 3.08 -5.24 22.63
C VAL A 416 3.46 -3.89 23.25
N LEU A 417 2.67 -3.36 24.19
CA LEU A 417 3.05 -2.16 24.96
C LEU A 417 4.41 -2.31 25.64
N PHE A 418 4.76 -3.52 26.07
CA PHE A 418 6.07 -3.81 26.66
C PHE A 418 7.22 -3.79 25.66
N ALA A 419 6.96 -3.83 24.36
CA ALA A 419 7.98 -3.74 23.32
C ALA A 419 8.34 -2.28 22.95
N VAL A 420 7.44 -1.33 23.16
CA VAL A 420 7.65 0.09 22.82
C VAL A 420 8.88 0.72 23.49
N PRO A 421 9.22 0.44 24.79
CA PRO A 421 10.39 1.00 25.43
C PRO A 421 11.73 0.62 24.80
N PHE A 422 11.79 -0.51 24.09
CA PHE A 422 13.02 -1.00 23.46
C PHE A 422 13.37 -0.25 22.16
N LEU A 423 12.48 0.62 21.66
CA LEU A 423 12.76 1.44 20.49
C LEU A 423 13.86 2.47 20.79
N PRO A 424 14.80 2.70 19.84
CA PRO A 424 15.83 3.71 19.97
C PRO A 424 15.24 5.10 20.24
N LYS A 425 15.73 5.79 21.28
CA LYS A 425 15.23 7.11 21.67
C LYS A 425 15.28 8.14 20.53
N MET A 426 16.32 8.07 19.70
CA MET A 426 16.49 8.96 18.55
C MET A 426 15.32 8.92 17.56
N LEU A 427 14.64 7.77 17.41
CA LEU A 427 13.50 7.62 16.51
C LEU A 427 12.20 8.17 17.07
N VAL A 428 12.00 8.05 18.40
CA VAL A 428 10.67 8.18 19.00
C VAL A 428 10.50 9.39 19.91
N ASP A 429 11.59 10.02 20.37
CA ASP A 429 11.51 11.15 21.31
C ASP A 429 11.41 12.53 20.64
N THR A 430 11.27 12.57 19.32
CA THR A 430 11.11 13.78 18.52
C THR A 430 9.65 13.96 18.06
N LYS A 431 9.20 15.23 18.02
CA LYS A 431 7.96 15.63 17.35
C LYS A 431 8.22 15.81 15.86
N GLU A 432 7.17 15.79 15.05
CA GLU A 432 7.28 16.22 13.66
C GLU A 432 7.50 17.73 13.61
N VAL A 433 8.61 18.15 12.98
CA VAL A 433 8.95 19.58 12.76
C VAL A 433 8.98 19.80 11.25
N GLU A 434 8.16 20.73 10.79
CA GLU A 434 8.07 21.09 9.37
C GLU A 434 9.43 21.62 8.87
N GLY A 435 10.04 20.94 7.88
CA GLY A 435 11.30 21.32 7.26
C GLY A 435 12.58 20.70 7.83
N GLN A 436 12.53 19.81 8.84
CA GLN A 436 13.70 19.05 9.26
C GLN A 436 13.76 17.69 8.57
N ASP A 437 14.94 17.40 7.95
CA ASP A 437 15.29 16.06 7.48
C ASP A 437 15.43 15.12 8.69
N LEU A 438 14.39 14.34 8.98
CA LEU A 438 14.32 13.41 10.11
C LEU A 438 15.08 12.08 9.88
N ALA A 439 15.84 11.96 8.79
CA ALA A 439 16.62 10.77 8.52
C ALA A 439 17.80 10.66 9.50
N VAL A 440 17.84 9.58 10.26
CA VAL A 440 18.87 9.27 11.24
C VAL A 440 20.25 9.17 10.58
N THR A 441 21.14 10.10 10.91
CA THR A 441 22.59 9.89 10.76
C THR A 441 23.04 9.04 11.93
N GLU A 442 23.36 7.75 11.71
CA GLU A 442 24.10 6.98 12.71
C GLU A 442 25.41 7.72 12.99
N PRO A 443 25.85 7.86 14.26
CA PRO A 443 27.14 8.44 14.55
C PRO A 443 28.20 7.62 13.82
N GLN A 444 28.98 8.27 12.98
CA GLN A 444 30.22 7.66 12.44
C GLN A 444 31.03 7.21 13.64
N ALA A 445 31.35 5.92 13.71
CA ALA A 445 32.32 5.43 14.68
C ALA A 445 33.58 6.26 14.47
N GLU A 446 33.96 7.05 15.47
CA GLU A 446 35.21 7.76 15.51
C GLU A 446 36.29 6.73 15.21
N SER A 447 36.93 6.87 14.06
CA SER A 447 38.16 6.17 13.77
C SER A 447 39.24 6.76 14.69
N GLY A 448 39.39 6.13 15.85
CA GLY A 448 40.48 6.43 16.76
C GLY A 448 41.80 6.21 16.02
N THR A 449 42.47 7.29 15.70
CA THR A 449 43.90 7.32 15.42
C THR A 449 44.60 7.21 16.74
N ALA A 450 45.28 6.10 16.93
CA ALA A 450 46.45 5.97 17.80
C ALA A 450 47.43 5.04 17.12
#